data_b9e269af4602d4e253016474ac8d6755
#
_entry.id   b9e269af4602d4e253016474ac8d6755
#
_cell.length_a   1.000
_cell.length_b   1.000
_cell.length_c   1.000
_cell.angle_alpha   90.00
_cell.angle_beta   90.00
_cell.angle_gamma   90.00
#
_symmetry.space_group_name_H-M   'P 1'
#
loop_
_entity.id
_entity.type
_entity.pdbx_description
1 polymer ?
#
loop_
_entity_poly.entity_id
_entity_poly.type
_entity_poly.pdbx_seq_one_letter_code
_entity_poly.pdbx_strand_id
1 'polypeptide(L)'
;MGGRAAELLVLGEASTGAASDLAGATELATKMVRDWGFSTRLGPVGLGSKGTAYLGHGPSEGRTYAEGTQLVIDEEVSKVLSEAAERAHTILSERRVALDAVIDLLLEKETITGVELTDVVRRSIDAAEPVAVSR
;
A
#
# COMPACT_ATOMS: atom_id res chain seq x y z
N MET A 1 -0.47 -3.13 -0.73
CA MET A 1 0.35 -2.88 -1.98
C MET A 1 1.49 -3.89 -2.11
N GLY A 2 2.14 -4.32 -1.03
CA GLY A 2 3.30 -5.24 -1.07
C GLY A 2 3.00 -6.58 -1.73
N GLY A 3 1.90 -7.26 -1.38
CA GLY A 3 1.53 -8.55 -1.99
C GLY A 3 1.37 -8.45 -3.51
N ARG A 4 0.61 -7.44 -3.98
CA ARG A 4 0.46 -7.19 -5.42
C ARG A 4 1.79 -6.91 -6.12
N ALA A 5 2.69 -6.14 -5.49
CA ALA A 5 4.00 -5.86 -6.07
C ALA A 5 4.87 -7.13 -6.14
N ALA A 6 4.79 -8.01 -5.12
CA ALA A 6 5.46 -9.30 -5.12
C ALA A 6 4.94 -10.22 -6.23
N GLU A 7 3.61 -10.32 -6.40
CA GLU A 7 3.01 -11.10 -7.49
C GLU A 7 3.47 -10.61 -8.87
N LEU A 8 3.41 -9.31 -9.11
CA LEU A 8 3.87 -8.73 -10.37
C LEU A 8 5.36 -8.99 -10.63
N LEU A 9 6.18 -8.92 -9.59
CA LEU A 9 7.62 -9.12 -9.71
C LEU A 9 8.00 -10.60 -9.94
N VAL A 10 7.26 -11.52 -9.35
CA VAL A 10 7.57 -12.96 -9.37
C VAL A 10 6.83 -13.69 -10.48
N LEU A 11 5.54 -13.38 -10.65
CA LEU A 11 4.64 -14.09 -11.57
C LEU A 11 4.42 -13.31 -12.88
N GLY A 12 4.75 -12.03 -12.92
CA GLY A 12 4.49 -11.16 -14.08
C GLY A 12 3.04 -10.66 -14.16
N GLU A 13 2.16 -11.15 -13.31
CA GLU A 13 0.75 -10.75 -13.28
C GLU A 13 0.24 -10.69 -11.84
N ALA A 14 -0.79 -9.90 -11.60
CA ALA A 14 -1.44 -9.81 -10.29
C ALA A 14 -2.67 -10.71 -10.24
N SER A 15 -2.78 -11.51 -9.20
CA SER A 15 -3.95 -12.36 -8.97
C SER A 15 -5.12 -11.59 -8.35
N THR A 16 -6.30 -12.23 -8.36
CA THR A 16 -7.48 -11.72 -7.66
C THR A 16 -7.34 -11.78 -6.15
N GLY A 17 -6.35 -12.51 -5.61
CA GLY A 17 -6.07 -12.62 -4.17
C GLY A 17 -5.73 -11.26 -3.55
N ALA A 18 -5.11 -10.35 -4.30
CA ALA A 18 -4.78 -9.00 -3.85
C ALA A 18 -5.96 -8.00 -3.92
N ALA A 19 -7.15 -8.42 -4.37
CA ALA A 19 -8.28 -7.49 -4.57
C ALA A 19 -8.78 -6.86 -3.27
N SER A 20 -8.84 -7.63 -2.17
CA SER A 20 -9.25 -7.12 -0.85
C SER A 20 -8.23 -6.13 -0.29
N ASP A 21 -6.93 -6.39 -0.49
CA ASP A 21 -5.85 -5.49 -0.07
C ASP A 21 -5.90 -4.17 -0.84
N LEU A 22 -6.20 -4.23 -2.14
CA LEU A 22 -6.35 -3.04 -2.97
C LEU A 22 -7.56 -2.21 -2.54
N ALA A 23 -8.68 -2.86 -2.22
CA ALA A 23 -9.86 -2.17 -1.71
C ALA A 23 -9.57 -1.46 -0.38
N GLY A 24 -8.91 -2.14 0.57
CA GLY A 24 -8.51 -1.55 1.85
C GLY A 24 -7.50 -0.39 1.68
N ALA A 25 -6.53 -0.54 0.78
CA ALA A 25 -5.58 0.53 0.47
C ALA A 25 -6.28 1.75 -0.15
N THR A 26 -7.27 1.53 -1.03
CA THR A 26 -8.06 2.60 -1.67
C THR A 26 -8.90 3.34 -0.63
N GLU A 27 -9.55 2.62 0.28
CA GLU A 27 -10.31 3.24 1.37
C GLU A 27 -9.42 4.10 2.27
N LEU A 28 -8.23 3.60 2.63
CA LEU A 28 -7.27 4.34 3.44
C LEU A 28 -6.77 5.59 2.71
N ALA A 29 -6.35 5.47 1.45
CA ALA A 29 -5.91 6.60 0.64
C ALA A 29 -7.02 7.67 0.49
N THR A 30 -8.26 7.23 0.31
CA THR A 30 -9.41 8.12 0.27
C THR A 30 -9.57 8.91 1.58
N LYS A 31 -9.45 8.25 2.73
CA LYS A 31 -9.47 8.93 4.05
C LYS A 31 -8.32 9.90 4.20
N MET A 32 -7.11 9.51 3.77
CA MET A 32 -5.92 10.39 3.83
C MET A 32 -6.14 11.68 3.04
N VAL A 33 -6.65 11.59 1.83
CA VAL A 33 -6.86 12.73 0.94
C VAL A 33 -8.07 13.55 1.37
N ARG A 34 -9.22 12.90 1.57
CA ARG A 34 -10.52 13.55 1.78
C ARG A 34 -10.73 14.02 3.22
N ASP A 35 -10.37 13.19 4.19
CA ASP A 35 -10.76 13.40 5.58
C ASP A 35 -9.62 14.04 6.40
N TRP A 36 -8.37 13.70 6.09
CA TRP A 36 -7.20 14.12 6.88
C TRP A 36 -6.39 15.24 6.23
N GLY A 37 -6.76 15.68 5.02
CA GLY A 37 -6.13 16.82 4.36
C GLY A 37 -4.67 16.59 3.93
N PHE A 38 -4.30 15.35 3.55
CA PHE A 38 -2.94 15.02 3.13
C PHE A 38 -2.62 15.43 1.68
N SER A 39 -3.60 15.95 0.94
CA SER A 39 -3.37 16.46 -0.41
C SER A 39 -2.85 17.90 -0.39
N THR A 40 -1.73 18.14 -1.04
CA THR A 40 -1.20 19.50 -1.23
C THR A 40 -2.06 20.33 -2.18
N ARG A 41 -2.81 19.71 -3.09
CA ARG A 41 -3.71 20.39 -4.05
C ARG A 41 -4.99 20.86 -3.41
N LEU A 42 -5.54 20.06 -2.47
CA LEU A 42 -6.75 20.43 -1.72
C LEU A 42 -6.43 21.28 -0.49
N GLY A 43 -5.18 21.24 -0.01
CA GLY A 43 -4.78 21.89 1.22
C GLY A 43 -5.30 21.15 2.48
N PRO A 44 -5.14 21.74 3.66
CA PRO A 44 -5.51 21.11 4.94
C PRO A 44 -7.03 21.22 5.20
N VAL A 45 -7.83 20.64 4.31
CA VAL A 45 -9.30 20.66 4.37
C VAL A 45 -9.82 19.26 4.58
N GLY A 46 -10.65 19.06 5.61
CA GLY A 46 -11.39 17.82 5.82
C GLY A 46 -12.73 17.88 5.08
N LEU A 47 -12.83 17.19 3.97
CA LEU A 47 -14.03 17.12 3.13
C LEU A 47 -14.95 15.94 3.49
N GLY A 48 -14.60 15.16 4.52
CA GLY A 48 -15.43 14.08 5.03
C GLY A 48 -16.79 14.58 5.50
N SER A 49 -17.84 13.95 5.05
CA SER A 49 -19.18 14.22 5.56
C SER A 49 -19.29 13.78 7.02
N LYS A 50 -18.98 14.67 7.95
CA LYS A 50 -19.52 14.54 9.30
C LYS A 50 -21.00 14.87 9.22
N GLY A 51 -21.81 13.89 8.89
CA GLY A 51 -23.24 13.95 9.13
C GLY A 51 -23.47 14.07 10.63
N THR A 52 -23.35 15.27 11.18
CA THR A 52 -24.02 15.60 12.43
C THR A 52 -25.50 15.56 12.12
N ALA A 53 -26.14 14.42 12.40
CA ALA A 53 -27.58 14.31 12.50
C ALA A 53 -28.04 15.20 13.67
N TYR A 54 -28.03 16.52 13.46
CA TYR A 54 -28.67 17.47 14.34
C TYR A 54 -29.98 17.89 13.69
N LEU A 55 -31.08 17.56 14.31
CA LEU A 55 -32.45 17.88 13.93
C LEU A 55 -33.03 17.13 12.70
N GLY A 56 -33.32 15.83 12.87
CA GLY A 56 -34.47 15.21 12.20
C GLY A 56 -34.44 15.01 10.68
N HIS A 57 -33.38 15.42 9.99
CA HIS A 57 -33.15 15.07 8.61
C HIS A 57 -32.18 13.88 8.62
N GLY A 58 -32.60 12.75 8.05
CA GLY A 58 -31.78 11.56 7.89
C GLY A 58 -30.44 11.88 7.20
N PRO A 59 -29.47 10.97 7.24
CA PRO A 59 -28.19 11.18 6.60
C PRO A 59 -28.45 11.53 5.13
N SER A 60 -28.22 12.80 4.76
CA SER A 60 -28.18 13.14 3.36
C SER A 60 -26.89 12.51 2.83
N GLU A 61 -27.00 11.43 2.08
CA GLU A 61 -25.92 10.82 1.31
C GLU A 61 -25.38 11.77 0.21
N GLY A 62 -25.71 13.06 0.30
CA GLY A 62 -25.26 14.08 -0.63
C GLY A 62 -23.80 14.46 -0.37
N ARG A 63 -22.98 14.43 -1.43
CA ARG A 63 -21.65 15.02 -1.41
C ARG A 63 -21.75 16.48 -0.99
N THR A 64 -20.92 16.91 -0.04
CA THR A 64 -20.88 18.28 0.48
C THR A 64 -19.98 19.20 -0.35
N TYR A 65 -19.41 18.72 -1.44
CA TYR A 65 -18.45 19.42 -2.29
C TYR A 65 -18.75 19.25 -3.79
N ALA A 66 -18.24 20.18 -4.60
CA ALA A 66 -18.46 20.23 -6.05
C ALA A 66 -17.82 19.03 -6.79
N GLU A 67 -18.34 18.71 -7.98
CA GLU A 67 -17.77 17.63 -8.82
C GLU A 67 -16.29 17.84 -9.19
N GLY A 68 -15.88 19.09 -9.41
CA GLY A 68 -14.47 19.41 -9.62
C GLY A 68 -13.56 19.03 -8.45
N THR A 69 -14.06 19.16 -7.21
CA THR A 69 -13.33 18.72 -6.02
C THR A 69 -13.25 17.19 -5.96
N GLN A 70 -14.32 16.49 -6.36
CA GLN A 70 -14.30 15.02 -6.44
C GLN A 70 -13.23 14.53 -7.42
N LEU A 71 -13.13 15.15 -8.59
CA LEU A 71 -12.10 14.81 -9.57
C LEU A 71 -10.69 14.95 -8.98
N VAL A 72 -10.43 16.04 -8.25
CA VAL A 72 -9.13 16.23 -7.58
C VAL A 72 -8.89 15.17 -6.51
N ILE A 73 -9.91 14.79 -5.73
CA ILE A 73 -9.80 13.70 -4.76
C ILE A 73 -9.40 12.39 -5.45
N ASP A 74 -10.07 12.04 -6.54
CA ASP A 74 -9.83 10.79 -7.27
C ASP A 74 -8.41 10.75 -7.86
N GLU A 75 -7.94 11.86 -8.42
CA GLU A 75 -6.56 12.02 -8.92
C GLU A 75 -5.52 11.87 -7.81
N GLU A 76 -5.71 12.54 -6.67
CA GLU A 76 -4.79 12.47 -5.54
C GLU A 76 -4.78 11.09 -4.89
N VAL A 77 -5.93 10.41 -4.77
CA VAL A 77 -6.01 9.02 -4.31
C VAL A 77 -5.24 8.10 -5.25
N SER A 78 -5.46 8.23 -6.56
CA SER A 78 -4.73 7.45 -7.57
C SER A 78 -3.22 7.67 -7.47
N LYS A 79 -2.79 8.90 -7.27
CA LYS A 79 -1.38 9.25 -7.08
C LYS A 79 -0.78 8.57 -5.86
N VAL A 80 -1.43 8.67 -4.69
CA VAL A 80 -0.96 8.02 -3.45
C VAL A 80 -0.81 6.51 -3.63
N LEU A 81 -1.77 5.86 -4.30
CA LEU A 81 -1.72 4.43 -4.55
C LEU A 81 -0.62 4.05 -5.53
N SER A 82 -0.40 4.84 -6.58
CA SER A 82 0.67 4.62 -7.57
C SER A 82 2.05 4.75 -6.92
N GLU A 83 2.28 5.82 -6.15
CA GLU A 83 3.54 6.04 -5.43
C GLU A 83 3.82 4.90 -4.43
N ALA A 84 2.79 4.43 -3.72
CA ALA A 84 2.91 3.29 -2.81
C ALA A 84 3.23 1.97 -3.54
N ALA A 85 2.65 1.76 -4.73
CA ALA A 85 2.92 0.59 -5.56
C ALA A 85 4.36 0.61 -6.11
N GLU A 86 4.81 1.75 -6.64
CA GLU A 86 6.18 1.93 -7.14
C GLU A 86 7.21 1.73 -6.04
N ARG A 87 6.97 2.30 -4.86
CA ARG A 87 7.84 2.12 -3.70
C ARG A 87 7.94 0.66 -3.26
N ALA A 88 6.80 -0.05 -3.21
CA ALA A 88 6.78 -1.46 -2.87
C ALA A 88 7.55 -2.30 -3.90
N HIS A 89 7.35 -2.02 -5.19
CA HIS A 89 8.07 -2.68 -6.29
C HIS A 89 9.58 -2.44 -6.19
N THR A 90 10.01 -1.21 -5.96
CA THR A 90 11.43 -0.86 -5.81
C THR A 90 12.07 -1.63 -4.65
N ILE A 91 11.46 -1.58 -3.46
CA ILE A 91 11.98 -2.28 -2.27
C ILE A 91 12.11 -3.78 -2.50
N LEU A 92 11.10 -4.41 -3.13
CA LEU A 92 11.12 -5.85 -3.39
C LEU A 92 12.11 -6.22 -4.49
N SER A 93 12.26 -5.37 -5.51
CA SER A 93 13.26 -5.55 -6.58
C SER A 93 14.69 -5.50 -6.04
N GLU A 94 14.99 -4.52 -5.20
CA GLU A 94 16.29 -4.36 -4.56
C GLU A 94 16.63 -5.54 -3.63
N ARG A 95 15.58 -6.18 -3.08
CA ARG A 95 15.71 -7.31 -2.14
C ARG A 95 15.19 -8.62 -2.73
N ARG A 96 15.35 -8.81 -4.04
CA ARG A 96 14.83 -9.96 -4.76
C ARG A 96 15.31 -11.29 -4.17
N VAL A 97 16.57 -11.39 -3.79
CA VAL A 97 17.14 -12.61 -3.17
C VAL A 97 16.42 -12.96 -1.85
N ALA A 98 16.11 -11.95 -1.04
CA ALA A 98 15.35 -12.17 0.20
C ALA A 98 13.91 -12.58 -0.07
N LEU A 99 13.28 -12.00 -1.09
CA LEU A 99 11.92 -12.38 -1.51
C LEU A 99 11.87 -13.85 -1.96
N ASP A 100 12.80 -14.26 -2.83
CA ASP A 100 12.87 -15.64 -3.33
C ASP A 100 13.11 -16.63 -2.17
N ALA A 101 14.00 -16.33 -1.23
CA ALA A 101 14.24 -17.16 -0.04
C ALA A 101 13.00 -17.29 0.87
N VAL A 102 12.20 -16.24 1.00
CA VAL A 102 10.92 -16.30 1.74
C VAL A 102 9.90 -17.18 1.00
N ILE A 103 9.85 -17.08 -0.33
CA ILE A 103 8.97 -17.92 -1.16
C ILE A 103 9.33 -19.39 -0.99
N ASP A 104 10.60 -19.74 -1.10
CA ASP A 104 11.07 -21.11 -0.94
C ASP A 104 10.70 -21.66 0.45
N LEU A 105 10.90 -20.86 1.51
CA LEU A 105 10.53 -21.26 2.86
C LEU A 105 9.01 -21.46 3.03
N LEU A 106 8.19 -20.62 2.39
CA LEU A 106 6.72 -20.77 2.41
C LEU A 106 6.26 -22.00 1.62
N LEU A 107 6.92 -22.33 0.51
CA LEU A 107 6.62 -23.54 -0.26
C LEU A 107 6.97 -24.80 0.52
N GLU A 108 8.01 -24.76 1.37
CA GLU A 108 8.42 -25.89 2.21
C GLU A 108 7.49 -26.07 3.43
N LYS A 109 7.15 -24.96 4.12
CA LYS A 109 6.48 -24.98 5.43
C LYS A 109 5.01 -24.61 5.43
N GLU A 110 4.51 -24.07 4.30
CA GLU A 110 3.15 -23.49 4.14
C GLU A 110 2.86 -22.31 5.07
N THR A 111 3.42 -22.30 6.26
CA THR A 111 3.26 -21.23 7.26
C THR A 111 4.59 -20.96 7.94
N ILE A 112 4.96 -19.69 8.09
CA ILE A 112 6.17 -19.26 8.78
C ILE A 112 5.83 -18.26 9.89
N THR A 113 6.66 -18.24 10.93
CA THR A 113 6.55 -17.25 12.01
C THR A 113 7.23 -15.94 11.64
N GLY A 114 6.89 -14.86 12.34
CA GLY A 114 7.57 -13.56 12.15
C GLY A 114 9.07 -13.61 12.44
N VAL A 115 9.50 -14.49 13.35
CA VAL A 115 10.93 -14.70 13.66
C VAL A 115 11.64 -15.35 12.48
N GLU A 116 11.09 -16.44 11.93
CA GLU A 116 11.65 -17.12 10.76
C GLU A 116 11.74 -16.19 9.55
N LEU A 117 10.69 -15.37 9.31
CA LEU A 117 10.71 -14.36 8.26
C LEU A 117 11.87 -13.37 8.44
N THR A 118 12.02 -12.83 9.64
CA THR A 118 13.07 -11.85 9.95
C THR A 118 14.46 -12.44 9.77
N ASP A 119 14.66 -13.70 10.21
CA ASP A 119 15.94 -14.38 10.10
C ASP A 119 16.34 -14.68 8.65
N VAL A 120 15.37 -15.11 7.81
CA VAL A 120 15.61 -15.36 6.38
C VAL A 120 15.98 -14.06 5.68
N VAL A 121 15.21 -12.99 5.91
CA VAL A 121 15.47 -11.68 5.28
C VAL A 121 16.85 -11.14 5.68
N ARG A 122 17.22 -11.23 6.98
CA ARG A 122 18.53 -10.78 7.46
C ARG A 122 19.66 -11.55 6.80
N ARG A 123 19.62 -12.88 6.80
CA ARG A 123 20.65 -13.71 6.17
C ARG A 123 20.81 -13.42 4.68
N SER A 124 19.71 -13.16 3.98
CA SER A 124 19.76 -12.83 2.56
C SER A 124 20.38 -11.46 2.29
N ILE A 125 20.21 -10.50 3.20
CA ILE A 125 20.83 -9.18 3.10
C ILE A 125 22.34 -9.29 3.41
N ASP A 126 22.71 -9.97 4.51
CA ASP A 126 24.10 -10.16 4.91
C ASP A 126 24.92 -10.91 3.83
N ALA A 127 24.28 -11.85 3.13
CA ALA A 127 24.90 -12.58 2.02
C ALA A 127 25.07 -11.76 0.73
N ALA A 128 24.25 -10.71 0.56
CA ALA A 128 24.31 -9.82 -0.60
C ALA A 128 25.30 -8.65 -0.44
N GLU A 129 25.72 -8.32 0.79
CA GLU A 129 26.77 -7.34 1.02
C GLU A 129 28.14 -7.99 0.76
N PRO A 130 28.94 -7.51 -0.22
CA PRO A 130 30.29 -8.02 -0.41
C PRO A 130 31.13 -7.67 0.82
N VAL A 131 31.72 -8.69 1.42
CA VAL A 131 32.71 -8.51 2.50
C VAL A 131 33.77 -7.52 2.02
N ALA A 132 33.73 -6.30 2.56
CA ALA A 132 34.78 -5.31 2.32
C ALA A 132 36.11 -5.91 2.83
N VAL A 133 36.86 -6.45 1.89
CA VAL A 133 38.23 -6.92 2.19
C VAL A 133 39.05 -5.69 2.57
N SER A 134 39.23 -5.48 3.87
CA SER A 134 40.17 -4.55 4.43
C SER A 134 41.59 -4.94 3.97
N ARG A 135 42.19 -4.10 3.15
CA ARG A 135 43.62 -4.10 2.88
C ARG A 135 44.32 -3.14 3.82
#